data_c1fdf29e569d3e5f33c74b3d527abf6b
#
_entry.id   c1fdf29e569d3e5f33c74b3d527abf6b
#
_cell.length_a   1.000
_cell.length_b   1.000
_cell.length_c   1.000
_cell.angle_alpha   90.00
_cell.angle_beta   90.00
_cell.angle_gamma   90.00
#
_symmetry.space_group_name_H-M   'P 1'
#
loop_
_entity.id
_entity.type
_entity.pdbx_description
1 polymer ?
#
loop_
_entity_poly.entity_id
_entity_poly.type
_entity_poly.pdbx_seq_one_letter_code
_entity_poly.pdbx_strand_id
1 'polypeptide(L)'
;MNMKEWVQQVIKPAEIEKYLVNGKDFIDEKSIFGNLEKYRQPDKQQVRDILQKSLDIKLLSPEETAVLLNVEDPGLLEEMREAALQVKKKVYDNRIVFFAPLYCSNLCVNSCVYCGFRSDNCAEKRHVLTMEEVRRETEAVIDEGHKRLIAVYGEHPQSDADYIADSMATIYATKRVTPTGNGFNNIRRININAAPMSIENLRKLWRAGIGTYQVFQETYHPGRYAELHPANTIKGNFRWRLYAMHRAMDAGIDDVAIGALFG
;
A
#
# COMPACT_ATOMS: atom_id res chain seq x y z
N MET A 1 13.76 -22.27 10.93
CA MET A 1 14.55 -21.02 10.94
C MET A 1 14.16 -20.24 12.19
N ASN A 2 15.14 -19.80 12.99
CA ASN A 2 14.81 -18.99 14.16
C ASN A 2 14.51 -17.52 13.75
N MET A 3 13.88 -16.76 14.63
CA MET A 3 13.45 -15.39 14.37
C MET A 3 14.61 -14.47 13.95
N LYS A 4 15.78 -14.60 14.59
CA LYS A 4 16.94 -13.76 14.27
C LYS A 4 17.50 -14.04 12.89
N GLU A 5 17.58 -15.32 12.51
CA GLU A 5 18.02 -15.75 11.17
C GLU A 5 17.05 -15.26 10.10
N TRP A 6 15.75 -15.34 10.35
CA TRP A 6 14.73 -14.87 9.41
C TRP A 6 14.85 -13.36 9.17
N VAL A 7 14.94 -12.55 10.24
CA VAL A 7 15.11 -11.09 10.14
C VAL A 7 16.32 -10.72 9.28
N GLN A 8 17.44 -11.44 9.42
CA GLN A 8 18.65 -11.19 8.63
C GLN A 8 18.50 -11.55 7.15
N GLN A 9 17.56 -12.43 6.81
CA GLN A 9 17.37 -12.92 5.45
C GLN A 9 16.27 -12.18 4.66
N VAL A 10 15.38 -11.43 5.33
CA VAL A 10 14.28 -10.73 4.68
C VAL A 10 14.78 -9.66 3.72
N ILE A 11 15.72 -8.83 4.17
CA ILE A 11 16.26 -7.75 3.36
C ILE A 11 17.32 -8.32 2.41
N LYS A 12 17.15 -8.05 1.12
CA LYS A 12 18.08 -8.42 0.06
C LYS A 12 18.78 -7.16 -0.46
N PRO A 13 20.03 -6.86 -0.03
CA PRO A 13 20.73 -5.64 -0.44
C PRO A 13 20.81 -5.46 -1.96
N ALA A 14 21.12 -6.52 -2.70
CA ALA A 14 21.18 -6.49 -4.16
C ALA A 14 19.85 -6.08 -4.83
N GLU A 15 18.69 -6.39 -4.19
CA GLU A 15 17.37 -5.97 -4.66
C GLU A 15 17.02 -4.52 -4.26
N ILE A 16 17.90 -3.83 -3.53
CA ILE A 16 17.84 -2.39 -3.28
C ILE A 16 18.79 -1.69 -4.26
N GLU A 17 20.05 -2.15 -4.30
CA GLU A 17 21.13 -1.58 -5.12
C GLU A 17 20.77 -1.48 -6.60
N LYS A 18 20.04 -2.47 -7.11
CA LYS A 18 19.51 -2.53 -8.47
C LYS A 18 18.76 -1.26 -8.90
N TYR A 19 18.09 -0.56 -7.97
CA TYR A 19 17.25 0.61 -8.25
C TYR A 19 17.91 1.93 -7.91
N LEU A 20 19.12 1.90 -7.32
CA LEU A 20 19.85 3.12 -7.01
C LEU A 20 20.51 3.69 -8.26
N VAL A 21 20.47 5.00 -8.41
CA VAL A 21 21.22 5.72 -9.43
C VAL A 21 22.44 6.36 -8.78
N ASN A 22 23.64 5.92 -9.14
CA ASN A 22 24.91 6.36 -8.52
C ASN A 22 24.89 6.22 -6.97
N GLY A 23 24.33 5.11 -6.45
CA GLY A 23 24.23 4.83 -5.01
C GLY A 23 23.19 5.66 -4.26
N LYS A 24 22.41 6.50 -4.96
CA LYS A 24 21.35 7.34 -4.38
C LYS A 24 19.97 6.83 -4.75
N ASP A 25 19.02 6.97 -3.81
CA ASP A 25 17.60 6.80 -4.12
C ASP A 25 17.02 8.05 -4.81
N PHE A 26 15.76 7.94 -5.25
CA PHE A 26 15.08 9.00 -6.01
C PHE A 26 14.49 10.10 -5.12
N ILE A 27 14.63 10.04 -3.80
CA ILE A 27 14.12 11.07 -2.89
C ILE A 27 15.15 12.22 -2.82
N ASP A 28 14.90 13.28 -3.57
CA ASP A 28 15.69 14.51 -3.54
C ASP A 28 15.02 15.56 -2.65
N GLU A 29 15.30 15.48 -1.34
CA GLU A 29 14.73 16.40 -0.36
C GLU A 29 15.07 17.86 -0.68
N LYS A 30 16.26 18.14 -1.20
CA LYS A 30 16.68 19.50 -1.56
C LYS A 30 15.79 20.08 -2.66
N SER A 31 15.52 19.29 -3.70
CA SER A 31 14.61 19.67 -4.79
C SER A 31 13.17 19.82 -4.29
N ILE A 32 12.68 18.87 -3.47
CA ILE A 32 11.31 18.89 -2.94
C ILE A 32 11.09 20.16 -2.09
N PHE A 33 11.94 20.41 -1.08
CA PHE A 33 11.78 21.59 -0.22
C PHE A 33 12.07 22.88 -0.96
N GLY A 34 13.02 22.88 -1.91
CA GLY A 34 13.29 24.01 -2.79
C GLY A 34 12.07 24.42 -3.62
N ASN A 35 11.35 23.45 -4.17
CA ASN A 35 10.11 23.70 -4.91
C ASN A 35 8.98 24.18 -4.00
N LEU A 36 8.80 23.59 -2.83
CA LEU A 36 7.78 24.03 -1.87
C LEU A 36 8.02 25.49 -1.44
N GLU A 37 9.27 25.88 -1.15
CA GLU A 37 9.60 27.25 -0.77
C GLU A 37 9.45 28.22 -1.96
N LYS A 38 9.94 27.84 -3.15
CA LYS A 38 9.83 28.66 -4.37
C LYS A 38 8.39 29.04 -4.72
N TYR A 39 7.47 28.10 -4.52
CA TYR A 39 6.04 28.26 -4.86
C TYR A 39 5.16 28.49 -3.63
N ARG A 40 5.71 29.02 -2.55
CA ARG A 40 5.00 29.29 -1.29
C ARG A 40 3.79 30.21 -1.44
N GLN A 41 3.81 31.09 -2.43
CA GLN A 41 2.72 31.98 -2.78
C GLN A 41 2.37 31.77 -4.26
N PRO A 42 1.56 30.77 -4.57
CA PRO A 42 1.26 30.43 -5.95
C PRO A 42 0.43 31.51 -6.64
N ASP A 43 0.79 31.80 -7.89
CA ASP A 43 -0.02 32.69 -8.75
C ASP A 43 -1.35 31.99 -9.10
N LYS A 44 -2.47 32.74 -9.05
CA LYS A 44 -3.80 32.19 -9.30
C LYS A 44 -3.98 31.67 -10.72
N GLN A 45 -3.40 32.33 -11.72
CA GLN A 45 -3.48 31.87 -13.09
C GLN A 45 -2.66 30.60 -13.28
N GLN A 46 -1.48 30.51 -12.69
CA GLN A 46 -0.65 29.30 -12.72
C GLN A 46 -1.40 28.11 -12.11
N VAL A 47 -2.11 28.30 -10.99
CA VAL A 47 -2.94 27.23 -10.40
C VAL A 47 -3.99 26.76 -11.39
N ARG A 48 -4.74 27.67 -12.04
CA ARG A 48 -5.78 27.34 -13.02
C ARG A 48 -5.23 26.62 -14.26
N ASP A 49 -4.05 27.01 -14.74
CA ASP A 49 -3.39 26.35 -15.86
C ASP A 49 -3.02 24.89 -15.50
N ILE A 50 -2.55 24.65 -14.28
CA ILE A 50 -2.27 23.30 -13.75
C ILE A 50 -3.57 22.47 -13.60
N LEU A 51 -4.66 23.09 -13.12
CA LEU A 51 -5.96 22.42 -13.04
C LEU A 51 -6.47 22.04 -14.44
N GLN A 52 -6.32 22.91 -15.43
CA GLN A 52 -6.68 22.60 -16.81
C GLN A 52 -5.85 21.42 -17.37
N LYS A 53 -4.54 21.40 -17.10
CA LYS A 53 -3.67 20.26 -17.43
C LYS A 53 -4.14 18.96 -16.78
N SER A 54 -4.58 19.03 -15.52
CA SER A 54 -5.14 17.89 -14.80
C SER A 54 -6.45 17.39 -15.42
N LEU A 55 -7.34 18.31 -15.84
CA LEU A 55 -8.56 17.97 -16.57
C LEU A 55 -8.30 17.29 -17.91
N ASP A 56 -7.16 17.54 -18.54
CA ASP A 56 -6.69 16.83 -19.74
C ASP A 56 -6.08 15.44 -19.42
N ILE A 57 -6.08 15.01 -18.16
CA ILE A 57 -5.49 13.75 -17.68
C ILE A 57 -3.99 13.68 -17.98
N LYS A 58 -3.30 14.80 -17.90
CA LYS A 58 -1.85 14.88 -18.07
C LYS A 58 -1.13 14.82 -16.73
N LEU A 59 0.03 14.15 -16.70
CA LEU A 59 0.88 14.04 -15.52
C LEU A 59 1.36 15.42 -15.07
N LEU A 60 1.23 15.72 -13.78
CA LEU A 60 1.80 16.91 -13.17
C LEU A 60 3.28 16.70 -12.83
N SER A 61 4.08 17.75 -12.99
CA SER A 61 5.46 17.74 -12.54
C SER A 61 5.56 17.94 -11.01
N PRO A 62 6.72 17.64 -10.40
CA PRO A 62 6.96 17.96 -8.99
C PRO A 62 6.76 19.45 -8.66
N GLU A 63 7.15 20.35 -9.56
CA GLU A 63 6.97 21.79 -9.42
C GLU A 63 5.49 22.17 -9.42
N GLU A 64 4.72 21.66 -10.39
CA GLU A 64 3.28 21.87 -10.48
C GLU A 64 2.55 21.31 -9.23
N THR A 65 3.01 20.17 -8.72
CA THR A 65 2.50 19.60 -7.48
C THR A 65 2.81 20.51 -6.28
N ALA A 66 4.02 21.08 -6.21
CA ALA A 66 4.39 22.04 -5.15
C ALA A 66 3.54 23.31 -5.20
N VAL A 67 3.18 23.80 -6.39
CA VAL A 67 2.23 24.92 -6.57
C VAL A 67 0.87 24.57 -5.93
N LEU A 68 0.29 23.42 -6.26
CA LEU A 68 -1.01 23.01 -5.73
C LEU A 68 -0.99 22.76 -4.22
N LEU A 69 0.09 22.21 -3.67
CA LEU A 69 0.25 21.96 -2.23
C LEU A 69 0.31 23.24 -1.40
N ASN A 70 0.68 24.36 -1.99
CA ASN A 70 0.80 25.65 -1.33
C ASN A 70 -0.45 26.55 -1.50
N VAL A 71 -1.53 26.05 -2.11
CA VAL A 71 -2.76 26.81 -2.26
C VAL A 71 -3.48 26.92 -0.92
N GLU A 72 -3.67 28.14 -0.42
CA GLU A 72 -4.43 28.44 0.79
C GLU A 72 -5.72 29.22 0.51
N ASP A 73 -5.85 29.83 -0.68
CA ASP A 73 -7.05 30.60 -1.08
C ASP A 73 -8.29 29.66 -1.15
N PRO A 74 -9.34 29.95 -0.34
CA PRO A 74 -10.51 29.07 -0.30
C PRO A 74 -11.23 28.91 -1.64
N GLY A 75 -11.21 29.93 -2.50
CA GLY A 75 -11.81 29.87 -3.83
C GLY A 75 -11.04 28.92 -4.74
N LEU A 76 -9.70 29.00 -4.73
CA LEU A 76 -8.86 28.06 -5.49
C LEU A 76 -8.94 26.63 -4.96
N LEU A 77 -9.05 26.43 -3.64
CA LEU A 77 -9.27 25.11 -3.06
C LEU A 77 -10.58 24.49 -3.54
N GLU A 78 -11.63 25.29 -3.72
CA GLU A 78 -12.88 24.80 -4.29
C GLU A 78 -12.74 24.47 -5.79
N GLU A 79 -12.06 25.31 -6.58
CA GLU A 79 -11.72 25.01 -7.97
C GLU A 79 -10.92 23.69 -8.07
N MET A 80 -9.98 23.44 -7.15
CA MET A 80 -9.22 22.18 -7.08
C MET A 80 -10.11 20.96 -6.78
N ARG A 81 -11.06 21.08 -5.84
CA ARG A 81 -12.03 20.01 -5.53
C ARG A 81 -12.90 19.68 -6.73
N GLU A 82 -13.42 20.71 -7.40
CA GLU A 82 -14.24 20.53 -8.60
C GLU A 82 -13.44 19.86 -9.72
N ALA A 83 -12.21 20.30 -9.98
CA ALA A 83 -11.32 19.69 -10.96
C ALA A 83 -11.03 18.21 -10.61
N ALA A 84 -10.74 17.91 -9.35
CA ALA A 84 -10.50 16.55 -8.88
C ALA A 84 -11.74 15.65 -9.08
N LEU A 85 -12.95 16.17 -8.82
CA LEU A 85 -14.20 15.45 -9.08
C LEU A 85 -14.39 15.16 -10.57
N GLN A 86 -14.10 16.11 -11.44
CA GLN A 86 -14.19 15.93 -12.90
C GLN A 86 -13.16 14.92 -13.40
N VAL A 87 -11.91 14.98 -12.93
CA VAL A 87 -10.88 13.97 -13.22
C VAL A 87 -11.34 12.58 -12.79
N LYS A 88 -11.87 12.46 -11.55
CA LYS A 88 -12.42 11.19 -11.04
C LYS A 88 -13.55 10.67 -11.94
N LYS A 89 -14.49 11.52 -12.32
CA LYS A 89 -15.60 11.13 -13.21
C LYS A 89 -15.12 10.72 -14.60
N LYS A 90 -14.15 11.45 -15.16
CA LYS A 90 -13.59 11.17 -16.49
C LYS A 90 -12.84 9.84 -16.53
N VAL A 91 -12.11 9.47 -15.45
CA VAL A 91 -11.31 8.23 -15.39
C VAL A 91 -12.13 7.05 -14.90
N TYR A 92 -12.96 7.23 -13.87
CA TYR A 92 -13.66 6.15 -13.16
C TYR A 92 -15.19 6.21 -13.28
N ASP A 93 -15.72 7.22 -13.96
CA ASP A 93 -17.17 7.47 -14.04
C ASP A 93 -17.80 7.54 -12.63
N ASN A 94 -19.00 7.03 -12.45
CA ASN A 94 -19.69 6.96 -11.15
C ASN A 94 -19.34 5.71 -10.32
N ARG A 95 -18.33 4.96 -10.72
CA ARG A 95 -17.93 3.74 -10.01
C ARG A 95 -17.39 4.03 -8.62
N ILE A 96 -17.89 3.26 -7.66
CA ILE A 96 -17.38 3.18 -6.29
C ILE A 96 -16.96 1.74 -6.05
N VAL A 97 -15.79 1.53 -5.46
CA VAL A 97 -15.26 0.22 -5.14
C VAL A 97 -15.46 -0.06 -3.65
N PHE A 98 -16.24 -1.09 -3.34
CA PHE A 98 -16.40 -1.59 -1.98
C PHE A 98 -15.53 -2.83 -1.78
N PHE A 99 -14.90 -2.92 -0.63
CA PHE A 99 -14.15 -4.08 -0.19
C PHE A 99 -14.19 -4.19 1.33
N ALA A 100 -14.02 -5.39 1.87
CA ALA A 100 -13.89 -5.64 3.29
C ALA A 100 -12.42 -5.94 3.64
N PRO A 101 -11.91 -5.53 4.81
CA PRO A 101 -10.64 -6.02 5.33
C PRO A 101 -10.80 -7.42 5.92
N LEU A 102 -9.82 -8.28 5.70
CA LEU A 102 -9.64 -9.57 6.37
C LEU A 102 -8.26 -9.61 7.00
N TYR A 103 -8.21 -9.58 8.31
CA TYR A 103 -6.95 -9.62 9.07
C TYR A 103 -6.51 -11.06 9.27
N CYS A 104 -5.64 -11.57 8.40
CA CYS A 104 -5.16 -12.94 8.47
C CYS A 104 -4.10 -13.17 9.54
N SER A 105 -3.30 -12.12 9.86
CA SER A 105 -2.28 -12.20 10.91
C SER A 105 -2.00 -10.83 11.51
N ASN A 106 -2.00 -10.73 12.85
CA ASN A 106 -1.55 -9.56 13.59
C ASN A 106 -0.19 -9.78 14.28
N LEU A 107 0.49 -10.90 14.02
CA LEU A 107 1.87 -11.11 14.43
C LEU A 107 2.80 -10.20 13.62
N CYS A 108 3.65 -9.44 14.33
CA CYS A 108 4.61 -8.55 13.68
C CYS A 108 5.91 -8.48 14.48
N VAL A 109 7.05 -8.46 13.81
CA VAL A 109 8.39 -8.31 14.42
C VAL A 109 8.83 -6.87 14.57
N ASN A 110 8.09 -5.92 13.99
CA ASN A 110 8.41 -4.50 14.01
C ASN A 110 7.77 -3.79 15.19
N SER A 111 8.33 -2.62 15.56
CA SER A 111 7.86 -1.79 16.66
C SER A 111 7.54 -0.36 16.19
N CYS A 112 6.79 -0.25 15.07
CA CYS A 112 6.34 1.05 14.55
C CYS A 112 5.49 1.78 15.58
N VAL A 113 5.82 3.03 15.92
CA VAL A 113 5.24 3.75 17.07
C VAL A 113 3.71 3.97 16.99
N TYR A 114 3.13 3.96 15.79
CA TYR A 114 1.71 4.20 15.53
C TYR A 114 0.90 2.90 15.34
N CYS A 115 1.55 1.73 15.24
CA CYS A 115 0.87 0.51 14.80
C CYS A 115 0.37 -0.35 15.97
N GLY A 116 -0.89 -0.75 15.94
CA GLY A 116 -1.45 -1.68 16.93
C GLY A 116 -0.76 -3.06 16.91
N PHE A 117 -0.21 -3.47 15.76
CA PHE A 117 0.50 -4.75 15.62
C PHE A 117 1.97 -4.70 16.04
N ARG A 118 2.49 -3.57 16.52
CA ARG A 118 3.88 -3.48 16.97
C ARG A 118 4.19 -4.57 18.02
N SER A 119 5.38 -5.13 17.93
CA SER A 119 5.79 -6.32 18.71
C SER A 119 5.74 -6.14 20.22
N ASP A 120 5.89 -4.91 20.71
CA ASP A 120 5.86 -4.52 22.12
C ASP A 120 4.46 -4.19 22.65
N ASN A 121 3.40 -4.25 21.82
CA ASN A 121 2.02 -4.08 22.27
C ASN A 121 1.49 -5.37 22.90
N CYS A 122 1.62 -5.47 24.22
CA CYS A 122 1.15 -6.63 25.00
C CYS A 122 -0.38 -6.66 25.20
N ALA A 123 -1.09 -5.60 24.86
CA ALA A 123 -2.55 -5.56 25.00
C ALA A 123 -3.26 -6.31 23.85
N GLU A 124 -2.56 -6.52 22.72
CA GLU A 124 -3.11 -7.22 21.56
C GLU A 124 -3.00 -8.74 21.68
N LYS A 125 -4.13 -9.44 21.55
CA LYS A 125 -4.13 -10.90 21.41
C LYS A 125 -3.61 -11.28 20.03
N ARG A 126 -2.46 -11.95 20.01
CA ARG A 126 -1.78 -12.35 18.76
C ARG A 126 -2.38 -13.62 18.18
N HIS A 127 -2.64 -13.58 16.86
CA HIS A 127 -3.17 -14.73 16.16
C HIS A 127 -2.74 -14.72 14.69
N VAL A 128 -2.55 -15.92 14.13
CA VAL A 128 -2.42 -16.18 12.70
C VAL A 128 -3.56 -17.14 12.36
N LEU A 129 -4.43 -16.75 11.46
CA LEU A 129 -5.57 -17.59 11.07
C LEU A 129 -5.08 -18.88 10.43
N THR A 130 -5.66 -20.00 10.84
CA THR A 130 -5.56 -21.25 10.08
C THR A 130 -6.33 -21.13 8.76
N MET A 131 -6.04 -21.98 7.77
CA MET A 131 -6.78 -21.94 6.49
C MET A 131 -8.28 -22.20 6.67
N GLU A 132 -8.66 -22.97 7.70
CA GLU A 132 -10.07 -23.18 8.06
C GLU A 132 -10.71 -21.91 8.60
N GLU A 133 -9.99 -21.14 9.42
CA GLU A 133 -10.44 -19.82 9.89
C GLU A 133 -10.53 -18.83 8.75
N VAL A 134 -9.51 -18.77 7.85
CA VAL A 134 -9.56 -17.95 6.63
C VAL A 134 -10.79 -18.26 5.79
N ARG A 135 -11.13 -19.55 5.63
CA ARG A 135 -12.35 -19.98 4.91
C ARG A 135 -13.61 -19.44 5.58
N ARG A 136 -13.76 -19.65 6.91
CA ARG A 136 -14.96 -19.19 7.66
C ARG A 136 -15.13 -17.68 7.62
N GLU A 137 -14.06 -16.93 7.83
CA GLU A 137 -14.10 -15.47 7.74
C GLU A 137 -14.44 -15.01 6.32
N THR A 138 -13.92 -15.70 5.30
CA THR A 138 -14.25 -15.40 3.90
C THR A 138 -15.73 -15.68 3.61
N GLU A 139 -16.30 -16.75 4.16
CA GLU A 139 -17.74 -17.04 4.04
C GLU A 139 -18.58 -15.90 4.62
N ALA A 140 -18.24 -15.40 5.81
CA ALA A 140 -18.93 -14.27 6.43
C ALA A 140 -18.86 -13.01 5.56
N VAL A 141 -17.68 -12.70 5.02
CA VAL A 141 -17.47 -11.55 4.11
C VAL A 141 -18.32 -11.69 2.82
N ILE A 142 -18.45 -12.90 2.28
CA ILE A 142 -19.30 -13.17 1.10
C ILE A 142 -20.77 -13.03 1.44
N ASP A 143 -21.20 -13.49 2.62
CA ASP A 143 -22.61 -13.41 3.08
C ASP A 143 -23.05 -11.96 3.28
N GLU A 144 -22.13 -11.07 3.71
CA GLU A 144 -22.34 -9.61 3.74
C GLU A 144 -22.39 -8.96 2.35
N GLY A 145 -22.20 -9.74 1.27
CA GLY A 145 -22.33 -9.27 -0.12
C GLY A 145 -21.03 -8.80 -0.77
N HIS A 146 -19.89 -8.83 -0.07
CA HIS A 146 -18.62 -8.39 -0.63
C HIS A 146 -18.10 -9.34 -1.72
N LYS A 147 -17.51 -8.75 -2.77
CA LYS A 147 -16.87 -9.46 -3.90
C LYS A 147 -15.37 -9.17 -3.98
N ARG A 148 -14.90 -8.27 -3.16
CA ARG A 148 -13.51 -7.85 -3.06
C ARG A 148 -13.12 -7.76 -1.59
N LEU A 149 -11.89 -8.11 -1.28
CA LEU A 149 -11.35 -7.90 0.05
C LEU A 149 -9.89 -7.44 -0.02
N ILE A 150 -9.42 -6.89 1.09
CA ILE A 150 -8.00 -6.66 1.36
C ILE A 150 -7.59 -7.57 2.49
N ALA A 151 -6.67 -8.48 2.22
CA ALA A 151 -6.09 -9.35 3.24
C ALA A 151 -4.87 -8.66 3.87
N VAL A 152 -4.83 -8.62 5.19
CA VAL A 152 -3.87 -7.85 5.99
C VAL A 152 -3.01 -8.78 6.82
N TYR A 153 -1.70 -8.56 6.78
CA TYR A 153 -0.71 -9.38 7.47
C TYR A 153 0.32 -8.51 8.19
N GLY A 154 0.61 -8.85 9.43
CA GLY A 154 1.81 -8.36 10.08
C GLY A 154 3.07 -9.02 9.51
N GLU A 155 4.22 -8.39 9.66
CA GLU A 155 5.51 -8.91 9.18
C GLU A 155 6.06 -9.95 10.16
N HIS A 156 5.94 -11.23 9.81
CA HIS A 156 6.32 -12.34 10.69
C HIS A 156 6.61 -13.61 9.88
N PRO A 157 7.52 -14.51 10.29
CA PRO A 157 7.79 -15.75 9.57
C PRO A 157 6.60 -16.71 9.45
N GLN A 158 5.60 -16.62 10.32
CA GLN A 158 4.35 -17.40 10.21
C GLN A 158 3.33 -16.81 9.23
N SER A 159 3.57 -15.63 8.73
CA SER A 159 2.79 -14.99 7.66
C SER A 159 3.70 -14.64 6.48
N ASP A 160 4.52 -15.59 6.08
CA ASP A 160 5.41 -15.50 4.94
C ASP A 160 4.66 -15.56 3.59
N ALA A 161 5.40 -15.49 2.49
CA ALA A 161 4.83 -15.49 1.15
C ALA A 161 4.04 -16.78 0.82
N ASP A 162 4.44 -17.92 1.37
CA ASP A 162 3.75 -19.19 1.13
C ASP A 162 2.40 -19.20 1.89
N TYR A 163 2.38 -18.81 3.17
CA TYR A 163 1.14 -18.63 3.92
C TYR A 163 0.19 -17.62 3.25
N ILE A 164 0.70 -16.50 2.74
CA ILE A 164 -0.11 -15.50 2.04
C ILE A 164 -0.71 -16.10 0.76
N ALA A 165 0.08 -16.83 -0.02
CA ALA A 165 -0.40 -17.50 -1.24
C ALA A 165 -1.46 -18.57 -0.94
N ASP A 166 -1.28 -19.37 0.12
CA ASP A 166 -2.25 -20.38 0.56
C ASP A 166 -3.56 -19.75 1.04
N SER A 167 -3.46 -18.63 1.78
CA SER A 167 -4.65 -17.87 2.20
C SER A 167 -5.41 -17.30 1.02
N MET A 168 -4.71 -16.77 0.00
CA MET A 168 -5.34 -16.32 -1.25
C MET A 168 -6.05 -17.45 -1.98
N ALA A 169 -5.41 -18.61 -2.12
CA ALA A 169 -6.01 -19.79 -2.74
C ALA A 169 -7.28 -20.22 -2.00
N THR A 170 -7.25 -20.24 -0.66
CA THR A 170 -8.39 -20.54 0.20
C THR A 170 -9.54 -19.54 -0.01
N ILE A 171 -9.23 -18.23 -0.02
CA ILE A 171 -10.23 -17.17 -0.24
C ILE A 171 -10.88 -17.30 -1.62
N TYR A 172 -10.11 -17.52 -2.69
CA TYR A 172 -10.66 -17.67 -4.05
C TYR A 172 -11.47 -18.96 -4.22
N ALA A 173 -11.12 -20.03 -3.53
CA ALA A 173 -11.84 -21.30 -3.55
C ALA A 173 -13.17 -21.25 -2.76
N THR A 174 -13.31 -20.32 -1.82
CA THR A 174 -14.48 -20.20 -0.95
C THR A 174 -15.70 -19.72 -1.74
N LYS A 175 -16.82 -20.45 -1.61
CA LYS A 175 -18.08 -20.16 -2.31
C LYS A 175 -19.25 -20.23 -1.34
N ARG A 176 -20.22 -19.35 -1.54
CA ARG A 176 -21.50 -19.36 -0.82
C ARG A 176 -22.65 -19.43 -1.83
N VAL A 177 -23.65 -20.24 -1.55
CA VAL A 177 -24.86 -20.29 -2.37
C VAL A 177 -25.54 -18.92 -2.39
N THR A 178 -25.98 -18.46 -3.54
CA THR A 178 -26.73 -17.20 -3.64
C THR A 178 -28.04 -17.26 -2.85
N PRO A 179 -28.59 -16.15 -2.34
CA PRO A 179 -29.88 -16.15 -1.64
C PRO A 179 -31.05 -16.74 -2.46
N THR A 180 -30.96 -16.68 -3.77
CA THR A 180 -31.97 -17.26 -4.70
C THR A 180 -31.75 -18.74 -4.95
N GLY A 181 -30.71 -19.37 -4.43
CA GLY A 181 -30.35 -20.77 -4.71
C GLY A 181 -29.75 -21.00 -6.10
N ASN A 182 -29.67 -19.99 -6.95
CA ASN A 182 -29.21 -20.10 -8.34
C ASN A 182 -27.73 -19.69 -8.49
N GLY A 183 -26.83 -20.61 -8.13
CA GLY A 183 -25.39 -20.39 -8.30
C GLY A 183 -24.66 -20.00 -7.01
N PHE A 184 -23.45 -19.46 -7.17
CA PHE A 184 -22.54 -19.17 -6.06
C PHE A 184 -22.01 -17.74 -6.10
N ASN A 185 -21.85 -17.17 -4.93
CA ASN A 185 -21.06 -15.98 -4.67
C ASN A 185 -19.65 -16.38 -4.24
N ASN A 186 -18.65 -15.60 -4.64
CA ASN A 186 -17.25 -15.76 -4.23
C ASN A 186 -16.52 -14.42 -4.29
N ILE A 187 -15.34 -14.36 -3.68
CA ILE A 187 -14.41 -13.23 -3.81
C ILE A 187 -13.78 -13.29 -5.21
N ARG A 188 -13.79 -12.14 -5.90
CA ARG A 188 -13.29 -12.00 -7.29
C ARG A 188 -11.96 -11.26 -7.37
N ARG A 189 -11.58 -10.55 -6.32
CA ARG A 189 -10.33 -9.79 -6.26
C ARG A 189 -9.87 -9.69 -4.81
N ILE A 190 -8.59 -10.03 -4.59
CA ILE A 190 -7.92 -9.94 -3.31
C ILE A 190 -6.78 -8.93 -3.44
N ASN A 191 -6.86 -7.82 -2.69
CA ASN A 191 -5.74 -6.94 -2.49
C ASN A 191 -4.95 -7.43 -1.28
N ILE A 192 -3.63 -7.25 -1.30
CA ILE A 192 -2.75 -7.69 -0.22
C ILE A 192 -2.07 -6.49 0.42
N ASN A 193 -2.27 -6.33 1.73
CA ASN A 193 -1.49 -5.44 2.57
C ASN A 193 -0.54 -6.29 3.42
N ALA A 194 0.69 -6.40 2.97
CA ALA A 194 1.75 -7.17 3.63
C ALA A 194 3.08 -6.42 3.52
N ALA A 195 4.03 -6.75 4.38
CA ALA A 195 5.35 -6.12 4.40
C ALA A 195 6.12 -6.32 3.08
N PRO A 196 7.15 -5.50 2.81
CA PRO A 196 8.02 -5.66 1.66
C PRO A 196 8.66 -7.04 1.58
N MET A 197 8.70 -7.62 0.39
CA MET A 197 9.25 -8.95 0.13
C MET A 197 10.29 -8.91 -0.98
N SER A 198 11.07 -9.99 -1.12
CA SER A 198 11.94 -10.21 -2.28
C SER A 198 11.12 -10.40 -3.56
N ILE A 199 11.75 -10.17 -4.71
CA ILE A 199 11.14 -10.39 -6.03
C ILE A 199 10.63 -11.84 -6.16
N GLU A 200 11.40 -12.81 -5.65
CA GLU A 200 11.02 -14.23 -5.67
C GLU A 200 9.70 -14.47 -4.90
N ASN A 201 9.59 -13.94 -3.69
CA ASN A 201 8.39 -14.08 -2.85
C ASN A 201 7.19 -13.34 -3.45
N LEU A 202 7.38 -12.13 -3.98
CA LEU A 202 6.33 -11.40 -4.68
C LEU A 202 5.83 -12.14 -5.93
N ARG A 203 6.71 -12.88 -6.62
CA ARG A 203 6.32 -13.71 -7.76
C ARG A 203 5.40 -14.88 -7.36
N LYS A 204 5.50 -15.40 -6.12
CA LYS A 204 4.54 -16.38 -5.60
C LYS A 204 3.14 -15.76 -5.48
N LEU A 205 3.04 -14.52 -4.96
CA LEU A 205 1.77 -13.81 -4.84
C LEU A 205 1.19 -13.48 -6.22
N TRP A 206 2.04 -13.08 -7.17
CA TRP A 206 1.63 -12.89 -8.56
C TRP A 206 0.98 -14.14 -9.15
N ARG A 207 1.63 -15.31 -8.98
CA ARG A 207 1.09 -16.61 -9.45
C ARG A 207 -0.20 -17.01 -8.74
N ALA A 208 -0.39 -16.61 -7.49
CA ALA A 208 -1.61 -16.85 -6.72
C ALA A 208 -2.77 -15.92 -7.13
N GLY A 209 -2.56 -14.99 -8.06
CA GLY A 209 -3.60 -14.10 -8.59
C GLY A 209 -3.88 -12.88 -7.71
N ILE A 210 -2.82 -12.25 -7.16
CA ILE A 210 -2.96 -11.00 -6.41
C ILE A 210 -3.66 -9.91 -7.24
N GLY A 211 -4.54 -9.16 -6.60
CA GLY A 211 -5.13 -7.97 -7.18
C GLY A 211 -4.18 -6.77 -7.11
N THR A 212 -4.19 -6.06 -6.01
CA THR A 212 -3.29 -4.92 -5.75
C THR A 212 -2.33 -5.27 -4.63
N TYR A 213 -1.04 -5.01 -4.79
CA TYR A 213 -0.08 -5.07 -3.70
C TYR A 213 0.02 -3.70 -3.02
N GLN A 214 -0.28 -3.63 -1.74
CA GLN A 214 -0.33 -2.39 -0.98
C GLN A 214 0.74 -2.39 0.10
N VAL A 215 1.73 -1.52 -0.05
CA VAL A 215 2.77 -1.24 0.96
C VAL A 215 3.01 0.25 1.02
N PHE A 216 2.55 0.87 2.09
CA PHE A 216 2.69 2.30 2.25
C PHE A 216 4.05 2.65 2.88
N GLN A 217 4.72 3.66 2.32
CA GLN A 217 5.96 4.19 2.89
C GLN A 217 5.72 4.88 4.24
N GLU A 218 4.49 5.30 4.49
CA GLU A 218 4.01 6.09 5.62
C GLU A 218 4.51 7.54 5.57
N THR A 219 5.80 7.75 5.43
CA THR A 219 6.43 9.03 5.13
C THR A 219 7.65 8.84 4.22
N TYR A 220 7.79 9.72 3.22
CA TYR A 220 8.93 9.73 2.30
C TYR A 220 10.07 10.64 2.80
N HIS A 221 9.89 11.32 3.94
CA HIS A 221 10.94 12.09 4.61
C HIS A 221 11.82 11.17 5.44
N PRO A 222 13.10 10.94 5.10
CA PRO A 222 13.97 9.95 5.75
C PRO A 222 14.12 10.16 7.25
N GLY A 223 14.29 11.43 7.69
CA GLY A 223 14.42 11.77 9.11
C GLY A 223 13.15 11.40 9.90
N ARG A 224 11.97 11.78 9.39
CA ARG A 224 10.70 11.41 10.03
C ARG A 224 10.43 9.91 10.01
N TYR A 225 10.84 9.23 8.93
CA TYR A 225 10.75 7.78 8.85
C TYR A 225 11.53 7.09 9.96
N ALA A 226 12.76 7.54 10.23
CA ALA A 226 13.62 6.97 11.28
C ALA A 226 13.06 7.16 12.70
N GLU A 227 12.31 8.25 12.94
CA GLU A 227 11.63 8.49 14.22
C GLU A 227 10.46 7.50 14.45
N LEU A 228 9.76 7.15 13.39
CA LEU A 228 8.57 6.31 13.43
C LEU A 228 8.86 4.80 13.41
N HIS A 229 10.03 4.42 12.86
CA HIS A 229 10.40 3.03 12.62
C HIS A 229 11.76 2.73 13.24
N PRO A 230 11.82 2.04 14.39
CA PRO A 230 13.08 1.75 15.07
C PRO A 230 14.10 1.04 14.17
N ALA A 231 15.34 1.55 14.14
CA ALA A 231 16.41 1.11 13.24
C ALA A 231 16.80 -0.37 13.40
N ASN A 232 16.53 -0.97 14.55
CA ASN A 232 16.78 -2.39 14.84
C ASN A 232 15.67 -3.33 14.33
N THR A 233 14.71 -2.83 13.57
CA THR A 233 13.61 -3.61 12.97
C THR A 233 13.77 -3.70 11.46
N ILE A 234 13.07 -4.64 10.82
CA ILE A 234 13.06 -4.77 9.36
C ILE A 234 12.47 -3.50 8.73
N LYS A 235 11.36 -3.01 9.27
CA LYS A 235 10.70 -1.79 8.76
C LYS A 235 11.57 -0.54 8.98
N GLY A 236 12.56 -0.56 9.88
CA GLY A 236 13.55 0.50 10.03
C GLY A 236 14.43 0.73 8.79
N ASN A 237 14.51 -0.25 7.88
CA ASN A 237 15.22 -0.05 6.61
C ASN A 237 14.36 0.73 5.60
N PHE A 238 14.61 2.05 5.52
CA PHE A 238 13.90 2.97 4.64
C PHE A 238 13.91 2.51 3.17
N ARG A 239 15.07 2.15 2.63
CA ARG A 239 15.23 1.80 1.20
C ARG A 239 14.61 0.45 0.86
N TRP A 240 14.63 -0.52 1.78
CA TRP A 240 13.94 -1.79 1.56
C TRP A 240 12.45 -1.56 1.33
N ARG A 241 11.84 -0.66 2.08
CA ARG A 241 10.43 -0.32 1.93
C ARG A 241 10.18 0.58 0.73
N LEU A 242 11.02 1.59 0.50
CA LEU A 242 10.91 2.54 -0.62
C LEU A 242 10.83 1.84 -1.98
N TYR A 243 11.66 0.82 -2.17
CA TYR A 243 11.70 0.05 -3.42
C TYR A 243 10.79 -1.18 -3.45
N ALA A 244 9.83 -1.30 -2.53
CA ALA A 244 8.91 -2.43 -2.51
C ALA A 244 8.07 -2.52 -3.79
N MET A 245 7.59 -1.40 -4.31
CA MET A 245 6.78 -1.37 -5.55
C MET A 245 7.60 -1.70 -6.78
N HIS A 246 8.86 -1.27 -6.85
CA HIS A 246 9.77 -1.65 -7.94
C HIS A 246 9.97 -3.16 -8.00
N ARG A 247 10.18 -3.81 -6.83
CA ARG A 247 10.28 -5.26 -6.74
C ARG A 247 8.97 -5.97 -7.11
N ALA A 248 7.82 -5.38 -6.74
CA ALA A 248 6.52 -5.93 -7.11
C ALA A 248 6.33 -5.94 -8.63
N MET A 249 6.67 -4.83 -9.30
CA MET A 249 6.61 -4.75 -10.76
C MET A 249 7.59 -5.72 -11.44
N ASP A 250 8.80 -5.87 -10.93
CA ASP A 250 9.76 -6.87 -11.43
C ASP A 250 9.32 -8.32 -11.20
N ALA A 251 8.45 -8.54 -10.22
CA ALA A 251 7.83 -9.84 -9.99
C ALA A 251 6.65 -10.15 -10.92
N GLY A 252 6.17 -9.14 -11.68
CA GLY A 252 5.04 -9.24 -12.60
C GLY A 252 3.72 -8.66 -12.05
N ILE A 253 3.73 -8.08 -10.85
CA ILE A 253 2.55 -7.43 -10.27
C ILE A 253 2.40 -6.05 -10.92
N ASP A 254 1.28 -5.82 -11.59
CA ASP A 254 0.99 -4.62 -12.38
C ASP A 254 0.05 -3.62 -11.68
N ASP A 255 -0.48 -3.99 -10.52
CA ASP A 255 -1.35 -3.13 -9.72
C ASP A 255 -0.77 -2.97 -8.32
N VAL A 256 -0.25 -1.77 -8.02
CA VAL A 256 0.43 -1.44 -6.78
C VAL A 256 -0.14 -0.17 -6.16
N ALA A 257 -0.14 -0.08 -4.83
CA ALA A 257 -0.62 1.10 -4.12
C ALA A 257 0.45 1.66 -3.17
N ILE A 258 0.72 2.94 -3.34
CA ILE A 258 1.57 3.74 -2.46
C ILE A 258 0.73 4.56 -1.49
N GLY A 259 1.32 5.04 -0.42
CA GLY A 259 0.60 5.89 0.52
C GLY A 259 1.50 6.57 1.55
N ALA A 260 0.94 7.63 2.13
CA ALA A 260 1.47 8.33 3.29
C ALA A 260 0.42 8.29 4.41
N LEU A 261 0.88 8.26 5.65
CA LEU A 261 0.06 8.29 6.85
C LEU A 261 0.03 9.73 7.36
N PHE A 262 -1.18 10.28 7.45
CA PHE A 262 -1.44 11.60 8.01
C PHE A 262 -2.12 11.47 9.37
N GLY A 263 -1.76 12.35 10.31
CA GLY A 263 -2.36 12.38 11.65
C GLY A 263 -1.49 12.98 12.72
#